data_3100243c24504ff519d72e9ee90ce729
#
_entry.id   3100243c24504ff519d72e9ee90ce729
#
_cell.length_a   1.000
_cell.length_b   1.000
_cell.length_c   1.000
_cell.angle_alpha   90.00
_cell.angle_beta   90.00
_cell.angle_gamma   90.00
#
_symmetry.space_group_name_H-M   'P 1'
#
loop_
_entity.id
_entity.type
_entity.pdbx_description
1 polymer ?
#
loop_
_entity_poly.entity_id
_entity_poly.type
_entity_poly.pdbx_seq_one_letter_code
_entity_poly.pdbx_strand_id
1 'polypeptide(L)' 'MTNLYPKPRWDLENDVLRLEQMIILYEQEIAELRTEKEKLKEEVTLLRRRLEYYKTIVEVDEAEK' A
#
# COMPACT_ATOMS: atom_id res chain seq x y z
N MET A 1 -39.33 -18.73 -10.16
CA MET A 1 -37.97 -18.31 -9.81
C MET A 1 -37.82 -16.81 -9.90
N THR A 2 -37.54 -16.20 -8.77
CA THR A 2 -37.41 -14.75 -8.73
C THR A 2 -36.12 -14.31 -9.38
N ASN A 3 -36.25 -13.46 -10.37
CA ASN A 3 -35.09 -12.87 -11.01
C ASN A 3 -34.60 -11.71 -10.16
N LEU A 4 -33.44 -11.88 -9.52
CA LEU A 4 -32.86 -10.87 -8.65
C LEU A 4 -32.36 -9.66 -9.44
N TYR A 5 -32.15 -9.84 -10.74
CA TYR A 5 -31.64 -8.79 -11.62
C TYR A 5 -32.62 -8.55 -12.75
N PRO A 6 -33.54 -7.58 -12.59
CA PRO A 6 -34.52 -7.30 -13.64
C PRO A 6 -33.93 -6.66 -14.89
N LYS A 7 -32.63 -6.46 -14.92
CA LYS A 7 -31.92 -5.84 -16.05
C LYS A 7 -31.86 -6.79 -17.24
N PRO A 8 -31.91 -6.29 -18.48
CA PRO A 8 -31.68 -7.12 -19.64
C PRO A 8 -30.25 -7.64 -19.69
N ARG A 9 -30.03 -8.72 -20.45
CA ARG A 9 -28.76 -9.40 -20.53
C ARG A 9 -27.60 -8.49 -20.94
N TRP A 10 -27.82 -7.62 -21.93
CA TRP A 10 -26.79 -6.68 -22.37
C TRP A 10 -26.35 -5.73 -21.26
N ASP A 11 -27.26 -5.36 -20.40
CA ASP A 11 -26.98 -4.49 -19.26
C ASP A 11 -26.11 -5.21 -18.21
N LEU A 12 -26.42 -6.48 -17.99
CA LEU A 12 -25.62 -7.32 -17.09
C LEU A 12 -24.21 -7.53 -17.64
N GLU A 13 -24.09 -7.71 -18.94
CA GLU A 13 -22.79 -7.86 -19.59
C GLU A 13 -21.96 -6.59 -19.44
N ASN A 14 -22.57 -5.41 -19.59
CA ASN A 14 -21.90 -4.14 -19.36
C ASN A 14 -21.47 -3.97 -17.92
N ASP A 15 -22.30 -4.40 -16.98
CA ASP A 15 -21.94 -4.35 -15.56
C ASP A 15 -20.73 -5.25 -15.28
N VAL A 16 -20.69 -6.44 -15.87
CA VAL A 16 -19.55 -7.35 -15.72
C VAL A 16 -18.27 -6.71 -16.26
N LEU A 17 -18.32 -6.11 -17.43
CA LEU A 17 -17.16 -5.44 -18.02
C LEU A 17 -16.67 -4.29 -17.13
N ARG A 18 -17.59 -3.51 -16.59
CA ARG A 18 -17.24 -2.40 -15.70
C ARG A 18 -16.54 -2.92 -14.44
N LEU A 19 -17.08 -3.98 -13.84
CA LEU A 19 -16.51 -4.57 -12.65
C LEU A 19 -15.11 -5.15 -12.93
N GLU A 20 -14.94 -5.80 -14.07
CA GLU A 20 -13.64 -6.33 -14.47
C GLU A 20 -12.60 -5.22 -14.61
N GLN A 21 -12.99 -4.09 -15.22
CA GLN A 21 -12.11 -2.93 -15.34
C GLN A 21 -11.74 -2.36 -13.98
N MET A 22 -12.72 -2.28 -13.07
CA MET A 22 -12.47 -1.80 -11.70
C MET A 22 -11.49 -2.70 -10.96
N ILE A 23 -11.62 -4.01 -11.13
CA ILE A 23 -10.69 -4.98 -10.51
C ILE A 23 -9.27 -4.73 -11.00
N ILE A 24 -9.09 -4.53 -12.30
CA ILE A 24 -7.76 -4.27 -12.87
C ILE A 24 -7.16 -2.99 -12.28
N LEU A 25 -7.95 -1.92 -12.18
CA LEU A 25 -7.50 -0.65 -11.60
C LEU A 25 -7.10 -0.82 -10.14
N TYR A 26 -7.91 -1.51 -9.36
CA TYR A 26 -7.61 -1.76 -7.96
C TYR A 26 -6.37 -2.62 -7.78
N GLU A 27 -6.17 -3.61 -8.64
CA GLU A 27 -4.97 -4.43 -8.61
C GLU A 27 -3.72 -3.59 -8.87
N GLN A 28 -3.80 -2.65 -9.81
CA GLN A 28 -2.70 -1.72 -10.08
C GLN A 28 -2.41 -0.83 -8.88
N GLU A 29 -3.45 -0.30 -8.24
CA GLU A 29 -3.29 0.50 -7.04
C GLU A 29 -2.65 -0.29 -5.90
N ILE A 30 -3.06 -1.53 -5.73
CA ILE A 30 -2.47 -2.41 -4.71
C ILE A 30 -0.98 -2.62 -4.99
N ALA A 31 -0.61 -2.85 -6.25
CA ALA A 31 0.79 -3.03 -6.62
C ALA A 31 1.62 -1.78 -6.32
N GLU A 32 1.09 -0.60 -6.63
CA GLU A 32 1.75 0.67 -6.35
C GLU A 32 1.91 0.89 -4.84
N LEU A 33 0.86 0.61 -4.08
CA LEU A 33 0.90 0.76 -2.63
C LEU A 33 1.91 -0.20 -1.98
N ARG A 34 2.04 -1.41 -2.50
CA ARG A 34 3.04 -2.36 -2.03
C ARG A 34 4.44 -1.85 -2.26
N THR A 35 4.69 -1.25 -3.42
CA THR A 35 5.99 -0.68 -3.75
C THR A 35 6.31 0.48 -2.81
N GLU A 36 5.37 1.38 -2.59
CA GLU A 36 5.55 2.50 -1.67
C GLU A 36 5.78 2.01 -0.23
N LYS A 37 5.07 1.00 0.18
CA LYS A 37 5.22 0.40 1.50
C LYS A 37 6.64 -0.13 1.70
N GLU A 38 7.20 -0.80 0.70
CA GLU A 38 8.57 -1.32 0.78
C GLU A 38 9.58 -0.18 0.87
N LYS A 39 9.40 0.89 0.08
CA LYS A 39 10.27 2.07 0.15
C LYS A 39 10.23 2.71 1.53
N LEU A 40 9.03 2.86 2.09
CA LEU A 40 8.87 3.45 3.42
C LEU A 40 9.51 2.59 4.50
N LYS A 41 9.41 1.27 4.39
CA LYS A 41 10.07 0.35 5.32
C LYS A 41 11.58 0.53 5.29
N GLU A 42 12.16 0.67 4.10
CA GLU A 42 13.59 0.89 3.95
C GLU A 42 14.00 2.23 4.57
N GLU A 43 13.22 3.27 4.33
CA GLU A 43 13.49 4.58 4.91
C GLU A 43 13.42 4.55 6.43
N VAL A 44 12.42 3.88 6.99
CA VAL A 44 12.29 3.73 8.43
C VAL A 44 13.49 2.98 9.00
N THR A 45 13.94 1.94 8.34
CA THR A 45 15.12 1.17 8.79
C THR A 45 16.36 2.05 8.80
N LEU A 46 16.59 2.83 7.74
CA LEU A 46 17.73 3.73 7.67
C LEU A 46 17.66 4.81 8.73
N LEU A 47 16.48 5.39 8.96
CA LEU A 47 16.31 6.42 9.98
C LEU A 47 16.55 5.88 11.39
N ARG A 48 16.13 4.66 11.65
CA ARG A 48 16.38 4.01 12.95
C ARG A 48 17.87 3.79 13.17
N ARG A 49 18.60 3.37 12.14
CA ARG A 49 20.05 3.20 12.22
C ARG A 49 20.75 4.52 12.52
N ARG A 50 20.33 5.60 11.84
CA ARG A 50 20.88 6.92 12.09
C ARG A 50 20.58 7.40 13.50
N LEU A 51 19.36 7.17 13.95
CA LEU A 51 18.96 7.54 15.30
C LEU A 51 19.82 6.86 16.35
N GLU A 52 20.04 5.55 16.22
CA GLU A 52 20.88 4.80 17.14
C GLU A 52 22.31 5.28 17.10
N TYR A 53 22.82 5.56 15.91
CA TYR A 53 24.15 6.12 15.75
C TYR A 53 24.33 7.44 16.52
N TYR A 54 23.40 8.35 16.34
CA TYR A 54 23.44 9.63 17.04
C TYR A 54 23.23 9.50 18.54
N LYS A 55 22.38 8.60 18.96
CA LYS A 55 22.21 8.30 20.39
C LYS A 55 23.52 7.80 21.01
N THR A 56 24.20 6.92 20.33
CA THR A 56 25.48 6.39 20.76
C THR A 56 26.50 7.52 20.92
N ILE A 57 26.58 8.43 19.96
CA ILE A 57 27.48 9.58 20.03
C ILE A 57 27.15 10.47 21.21
N VAL A 58 25.89 10.78 21.44
CA VAL A 58 25.46 11.62 22.56
C VAL A 58 25.79 10.95 23.89
N GLU A 59 25.54 9.66 24.02
CA GLU A 59 25.86 8.90 25.24
C GLU A 59 27.36 8.89 25.51
N VAL A 60 28.18 8.72 24.50
CA VAL A 60 29.63 8.76 24.64
C VAL A 60 30.10 10.15 25.10
N ASP A 61 29.57 11.21 24.48
CA ASP A 61 29.91 12.58 24.86
C ASP A 61 29.52 12.88 26.31
N GLU A 62 28.36 12.41 26.74
CA GLU A 62 27.91 12.59 28.13
C GLU A 62 28.78 11.80 29.10
N ALA A 63 29.22 10.59 28.69
CA ALA A 63 30.09 9.77 29.51
C ALA A 63 31.49 10.39 29.67
N GLU A 64 31.96 11.13 28.68
CA GLU A 64 33.27 11.79 28.72
C GLU A 64 33.28 13.05 29.53
N LYS A 65 32.11 13.61 29.79
CA LYS A 65 31.98 14.76 30.69
C LYS A 65 32.07 14.35 32.14
#